data_c4b8754942ed796136f956d5e965ac9e
#
_entry.id   c4b8754942ed796136f956d5e965ac9e
#
_cell.length_a   1.000
_cell.length_b   1.000
_cell.length_c   1.000
_cell.angle_alpha   90.00
_cell.angle_beta   90.00
_cell.angle_gamma   90.00
#
_symmetry.space_group_name_H-M   'P 1'
#
loop_
_entity.id
_entity.type
_entity.pdbx_description
1 polymer ?
#
loop_
_entity_poly.entity_id
_entity_poly.type
_entity_poly.pdbx_seq_one_letter_code
_entity_poly.pdbx_strand_id
1 'polypeptide(L)'
;MIEAGHQLTYGALNPHEVLRIRGADAVYNYLIQEVLRVYRQQGVDINDKHIEIIVRQMMRKVRLEDAGDTKLLDGSMVDVLELDDANEEIDRRNAAGERQENGEPLRHAVGTQLLMGITKASLATDSFLSAASFQETTKVLTEAAIKGKADHLV
;
A
#
# COMPACT_ATOMS: atom_id res chain seq x y z
N MET A 1 29.41 -12.26 10.23
CA MET A 1 29.15 -10.85 9.82
C MET A 1 27.68 -10.61 10.04
N ILE A 2 27.27 -9.54 10.69
CA ILE A 2 25.86 -9.22 10.95
C ILE A 2 25.45 -8.16 9.94
N GLU A 3 24.38 -8.43 9.20
CA GLU A 3 23.79 -7.50 8.23
C GLU A 3 22.71 -6.63 8.87
N ALA A 4 22.38 -5.49 8.25
CA ALA A 4 21.28 -4.64 8.71
C ALA A 4 19.96 -5.42 8.72
N GLY A 5 19.22 -5.34 9.83
CA GLY A 5 17.97 -6.08 10.02
C GLY A 5 18.16 -7.54 10.46
N HIS A 6 19.38 -7.97 10.80
CA HIS A 6 19.59 -9.30 11.37
C HIS A 6 18.99 -9.38 12.78
N GLN A 7 18.17 -10.41 13.02
CA GLN A 7 17.51 -10.61 14.33
C GLN A 7 18.55 -11.07 15.36
N LEU A 8 18.75 -10.30 16.42
CA LEU A 8 19.71 -10.60 17.50
C LEU A 8 19.07 -11.37 18.66
N THR A 9 17.77 -11.27 18.84
CA THR A 9 17.02 -11.92 19.92
C THR A 9 15.83 -12.69 19.38
N TYR A 10 15.40 -13.72 20.09
CA TYR A 10 14.17 -14.45 19.76
C TYR A 10 12.95 -13.59 20.09
N GLY A 11 11.95 -13.59 19.22
CA GLY A 11 10.68 -12.88 19.41
C GLY A 11 10.07 -12.41 18.08
N ALA A 12 8.87 -11.85 18.17
CA ALA A 12 8.22 -11.25 17.01
C ALA A 12 8.92 -9.94 16.63
N LEU A 13 9.20 -9.78 15.34
CA LEU A 13 9.73 -8.52 14.79
C LEU A 13 8.59 -7.51 14.60
N ASN A 14 8.92 -6.23 14.70
CA ASN A 14 7.99 -5.18 14.32
C ASN A 14 7.91 -5.10 12.78
N PRO A 15 6.75 -5.38 12.15
CA PRO A 15 6.65 -5.38 10.70
C PRO A 15 7.01 -4.04 10.05
N HIS A 16 6.74 -2.90 10.73
CA HIS A 16 7.11 -1.58 10.22
C HIS A 16 8.63 -1.37 10.16
N GLU A 17 9.37 -1.94 11.11
CA GLU A 17 10.83 -1.90 11.08
C GLU A 17 11.39 -2.83 10.01
N VAL A 18 10.79 -4.00 9.82
CA VAL A 18 11.16 -4.92 8.74
C VAL A 18 10.96 -4.22 7.39
N LEU A 19 9.84 -3.52 7.19
CA LEU A 19 9.60 -2.74 5.97
C LEU A 19 10.67 -1.68 5.74
N ARG A 20 11.02 -0.91 6.77
CA ARG A 20 12.00 0.17 6.68
C ARG A 20 13.41 -0.33 6.37
N ILE A 21 13.80 -1.49 6.92
CA ILE A 21 15.19 -1.98 6.87
C ILE A 21 15.38 -2.96 5.72
N ARG A 22 14.44 -3.87 5.50
CA ARG A 22 14.53 -4.98 4.54
C ARG A 22 13.67 -4.82 3.30
N GLY A 23 12.76 -3.85 3.29
CA GLY A 23 11.86 -3.58 2.16
C GLY A 23 10.57 -4.37 2.17
N ALA A 24 9.75 -4.13 1.12
CA ALA A 24 8.39 -4.63 1.00
C ALA A 24 8.31 -6.17 0.93
N ASP A 25 9.17 -6.80 0.13
CA ASP A 25 9.16 -8.25 -0.07
C ASP A 25 9.47 -9.02 1.23
N ALA A 26 10.38 -8.48 2.03
CA ALA A 26 10.74 -9.08 3.31
C ALA A 26 9.59 -9.04 4.31
N VAL A 27 8.87 -7.91 4.39
CA VAL A 27 7.70 -7.77 5.25
C VAL A 27 6.55 -8.64 4.78
N TYR A 28 6.33 -8.71 3.47
CA TYR A 28 5.31 -9.54 2.86
C TYR A 28 5.50 -11.01 3.27
N ASN A 29 6.69 -11.55 3.04
CA ASN A 29 7.03 -12.92 3.41
C ASN A 29 6.97 -13.15 4.92
N TYR A 30 7.45 -12.20 5.73
CA TYR A 30 7.41 -12.29 7.18
C TYR A 30 5.98 -12.40 7.71
N LEU A 31 5.07 -11.54 7.26
CA LEU A 31 3.67 -11.56 7.70
C LEU A 31 2.97 -12.86 7.32
N ILE A 32 3.16 -13.35 6.09
CA ILE A 32 2.58 -14.63 5.65
C ILE A 32 3.08 -15.76 6.54
N GLN A 33 4.38 -15.87 6.75
CA GLN A 33 4.98 -16.93 7.55
C GLN A 33 4.47 -16.92 9.01
N GLU A 34 4.41 -15.75 9.64
CA GLU A 34 3.97 -15.62 11.03
C GLU A 34 2.49 -15.98 11.20
N VAL A 35 1.62 -15.52 10.30
CA VAL A 35 0.19 -15.86 10.35
C VAL A 35 -0.02 -17.35 10.13
N LEU A 36 0.61 -17.93 9.12
CA LEU A 36 0.49 -19.37 8.84
C LEU A 36 1.06 -20.22 9.99
N ARG A 37 2.13 -19.76 10.65
CA ARG A 37 2.69 -20.43 11.81
C ARG A 37 1.67 -20.56 12.94
N VAL A 38 0.94 -19.48 13.23
CA VAL A 38 -0.10 -19.47 14.28
C VAL A 38 -1.23 -20.42 13.92
N TYR A 39 -1.71 -20.43 12.68
CA TYR A 39 -2.76 -21.35 12.24
C TYR A 39 -2.31 -22.82 12.34
N ARG A 40 -1.10 -23.13 11.89
CA ARG A 40 -0.55 -24.50 11.96
C ARG A 40 -0.38 -24.97 13.41
N GLN A 41 0.01 -24.10 14.33
CA GLN A 41 0.09 -24.43 15.77
C GLN A 41 -1.28 -24.82 16.36
N GLN A 42 -2.35 -24.33 15.80
CA GLN A 42 -3.73 -24.69 16.20
C GLN A 42 -4.33 -25.85 15.38
N GLY A 43 -3.52 -26.50 14.56
CA GLY A 43 -3.96 -27.63 13.76
C GLY A 43 -4.81 -27.25 12.55
N VAL A 44 -4.81 -25.97 12.16
CA VAL A 44 -5.54 -25.47 10.99
C VAL A 44 -4.58 -25.35 9.82
N ASP A 45 -4.88 -26.05 8.73
CA ASP A 45 -4.12 -25.92 7.47
C ASP A 45 -4.86 -25.00 6.51
N ILE A 46 -4.21 -23.85 6.19
CA ILE A 46 -4.73 -22.83 5.28
C ILE A 46 -3.74 -22.65 4.14
N ASN A 47 -4.26 -22.58 2.91
CA ASN A 47 -3.44 -22.28 1.76
C ASN A 47 -2.93 -20.83 1.82
N ASP A 48 -1.65 -20.65 1.54
CA ASP A 48 -0.93 -19.38 1.62
C ASP A 48 -1.61 -18.24 0.85
N LYS A 49 -2.23 -18.56 -0.31
CA LYS A 49 -2.92 -17.59 -1.17
C LYS A 49 -3.97 -16.72 -0.45
N HIS A 50 -4.65 -17.28 0.57
CA HIS A 50 -5.67 -16.53 1.32
C HIS A 50 -5.03 -15.44 2.19
N ILE A 51 -3.88 -15.73 2.77
CA ILE A 51 -3.12 -14.77 3.57
C ILE A 51 -2.41 -13.78 2.68
N GLU A 52 -1.86 -14.23 1.54
CA GLU A 52 -1.21 -13.38 0.54
C GLU A 52 -2.12 -12.26 0.05
N ILE A 53 -3.37 -12.55 -0.26
CA ILE A 53 -4.35 -11.55 -0.69
C ILE A 53 -4.55 -10.48 0.38
N ILE A 54 -4.68 -10.87 1.65
CA ILE A 54 -4.86 -9.94 2.76
C ILE A 54 -3.63 -9.05 2.95
N VAL A 55 -2.44 -9.65 2.99
CA VAL A 55 -1.18 -8.91 3.15
C VAL A 55 -0.95 -7.95 1.99
N ARG A 56 -1.28 -8.35 0.76
CA ARG A 56 -1.22 -7.48 -0.42
C ARG A 56 -2.09 -6.23 -0.24
N GLN A 57 -3.32 -6.37 0.27
CA GLN A 57 -4.19 -5.23 0.53
C GLN A 57 -3.66 -4.32 1.66
N MET A 58 -2.99 -4.88 2.66
CA MET A 58 -2.34 -4.10 3.72
C MET A 58 -1.17 -3.25 3.21
N MET A 59 -0.55 -3.62 2.09
CA MET A 59 0.61 -2.97 1.48
C MET A 59 0.27 -2.23 0.19
N ARG A 60 -1.01 -1.98 -0.07
CA ARG A 60 -1.49 -1.38 -1.32
C ARG A 60 -1.19 0.12 -1.43
N LYS A 61 -0.97 0.82 -0.34
CA LYS A 61 -0.85 2.28 -0.31
C LYS A 61 0.59 2.75 -0.10
N VAL A 62 0.90 3.85 -0.77
CA VAL A 62 2.17 4.57 -0.71
C VAL A 62 1.89 6.00 -0.24
N ARG A 63 2.75 6.56 0.60
CA ARG A 63 2.74 7.99 0.92
C ARG A 63 3.68 8.71 -0.03
N LEU A 64 3.17 9.68 -0.76
CA LEU A 64 3.99 10.53 -1.61
C LEU A 64 4.88 11.45 -0.77
N GLU A 65 6.17 11.47 -1.11
CA GLU A 65 7.15 12.39 -0.56
C GLU A 65 7.35 13.59 -1.50
N ASP A 66 7.42 13.32 -2.79
CA ASP A 66 7.53 14.33 -3.86
C ASP A 66 6.66 13.86 -5.04
N ALA A 67 5.69 14.65 -5.42
CA ALA A 67 4.82 14.36 -6.57
C ALA A 67 5.52 14.59 -7.91
N GLY A 68 6.70 15.18 -7.93
CA GLY A 68 7.41 15.51 -9.17
C GLY A 68 6.55 16.36 -10.10
N ASP A 69 6.56 16.01 -11.40
CA ASP A 69 5.76 16.67 -12.44
C ASP A 69 4.45 15.91 -12.76
N THR A 70 4.00 15.04 -11.84
CA THR A 70 2.72 14.34 -11.92
C THR A 70 1.56 15.23 -11.45
N LYS A 71 0.33 14.75 -11.61
CA LYS A 71 -0.88 15.43 -11.11
C LYS A 71 -1.21 15.08 -9.66
N LEU A 72 -0.40 14.26 -9.02
CA LEU A 72 -0.59 13.83 -7.65
C LEU A 72 -0.23 14.95 -6.67
N LEU A 73 -0.68 14.82 -5.42
CA LEU A 73 -0.44 15.82 -4.38
C LEU A 73 0.63 15.32 -3.39
N ASP A 74 1.59 16.18 -3.06
CA ASP A 74 2.61 15.90 -2.05
C ASP A 74 1.98 15.54 -0.70
N GLY A 75 2.54 14.54 -0.04
CA GLY A 75 2.07 14.05 1.25
C GLY A 75 0.78 13.24 1.23
N SER A 76 0.13 13.10 0.06
CA SER A 76 -1.07 12.28 -0.09
C SER A 76 -0.74 10.78 0.00
N MET A 77 -1.78 10.01 0.30
CA MET A 77 -1.71 8.54 0.32
C MET A 77 -2.42 8.02 -0.93
N VAL A 78 -1.65 7.45 -1.83
CA VAL A 78 -2.12 6.95 -3.13
C VAL A 78 -1.97 5.44 -3.22
N ASP A 79 -2.63 4.84 -4.19
CA ASP A 79 -2.45 3.44 -4.53
C ASP A 79 -1.11 3.23 -5.25
N VAL A 80 -0.47 2.08 -5.02
CA VAL A 80 0.76 1.71 -5.75
C VAL A 80 0.53 1.76 -7.26
N LEU A 81 -0.60 1.22 -7.74
CA LEU A 81 -0.92 1.22 -9.17
C LEU A 81 -1.13 2.64 -9.72
N GLU A 82 -1.78 3.51 -8.94
CA GLU A 82 -1.97 4.91 -9.32
C GLU A 82 -0.64 5.67 -9.43
N LEU A 83 0.31 5.36 -8.54
CA LEU A 83 1.67 5.90 -8.62
C LEU A 83 2.41 5.41 -9.85
N ASP A 84 2.31 4.10 -10.15
CA ASP A 84 2.94 3.50 -11.32
C ASP A 84 2.37 4.08 -12.60
N ASP A 85 1.04 4.18 -12.73
CA ASP A 85 0.36 4.78 -13.89
C ASP A 85 0.78 6.25 -14.09
N ALA A 86 0.89 7.03 -13.00
CA ALA A 86 1.32 8.41 -13.07
C ALA A 86 2.78 8.54 -13.55
N ASN A 87 3.65 7.65 -13.10
CA ASN A 87 5.05 7.62 -13.51
C ASN A 87 5.21 7.14 -14.96
N GLU A 88 4.41 6.15 -15.40
CA GLU A 88 4.38 5.74 -16.82
C GLU A 88 3.90 6.88 -17.74
N GLU A 89 2.98 7.72 -17.27
CA GLU A 89 2.56 8.90 -18.04
C GLU A 89 3.71 9.91 -18.18
N ILE A 90 4.50 10.13 -17.12
CA ILE A 90 5.70 10.96 -17.17
C ILE A 90 6.71 10.39 -18.19
N ASP A 91 6.91 9.06 -18.21
CA ASP A 91 7.81 8.42 -19.19
C ASP A 91 7.32 8.63 -20.62
N ARG A 92 6.01 8.50 -20.87
CA ARG A 92 5.42 8.77 -22.20
C ARG A 92 5.61 10.22 -22.63
N ARG A 93 5.40 11.18 -21.73
CA ARG A 93 5.61 12.61 -22.00
C ARG A 93 7.09 12.93 -22.26
N ASN A 94 8.00 12.36 -21.48
CA ASN A 94 9.44 12.48 -21.70
C ASN A 94 9.86 11.90 -23.07
N ALA A 95 9.32 10.74 -23.47
CA ALA A 95 9.57 10.12 -24.77
C ALA A 95 9.01 10.96 -25.93
N ALA A 96 7.90 11.68 -25.72
CA ALA A 96 7.34 12.64 -26.67
C ALA A 96 8.16 13.94 -26.79
N GLY A 97 9.22 14.10 -25.98
CA GLY A 97 10.09 15.27 -26.00
C GLY A 97 9.65 16.43 -25.11
N GLU A 98 8.64 16.22 -24.28
CA GLU A 98 8.23 17.22 -23.30
C GLU A 98 9.31 17.39 -22.20
N ARG A 99 9.53 18.61 -21.76
CA ARG A 99 10.56 18.96 -20.79
C ARG A 99 10.03 20.01 -19.81
N GLN A 100 10.66 20.10 -18.66
CA GLN A 100 10.45 21.19 -17.71
C GLN A 100 10.87 22.54 -18.32
N GLU A 101 10.50 23.66 -17.69
CA GLU A 101 10.88 25.01 -18.13
C GLU A 101 12.40 25.22 -18.20
N ASN A 102 13.16 24.49 -17.37
CA ASN A 102 14.63 24.52 -17.37
C ASN A 102 15.27 23.62 -18.44
N GLY A 103 14.47 22.89 -19.26
CA GLY A 103 14.92 21.96 -20.30
C GLY A 103 15.27 20.56 -19.81
N GLU A 104 15.15 20.29 -18.50
CA GLU A 104 15.36 18.95 -17.93
C GLU A 104 14.16 18.01 -18.19
N PRO A 105 14.35 16.69 -18.14
CA PRO A 105 13.24 15.76 -18.25
C PRO A 105 12.27 15.94 -17.07
N LEU A 106 10.99 15.61 -17.32
CA LEU A 106 9.97 15.60 -16.28
C LEU A 106 10.32 14.56 -15.21
N ARG A 107 10.10 14.92 -13.94
CA ARG A 107 10.43 14.09 -12.77
C ARG A 107 9.28 13.17 -12.40
N HIS A 108 9.61 11.94 -12.05
CA HIS A 108 8.69 10.99 -11.47
C HIS A 108 8.24 11.41 -10.06
N ALA A 109 7.07 10.93 -9.67
CA ALA A 109 6.66 10.96 -8.28
C ALA A 109 7.42 9.89 -7.48
N VAL A 110 7.80 10.27 -6.26
CA VAL A 110 8.51 9.40 -5.32
C VAL A 110 7.69 9.25 -4.05
N GLY A 111 7.57 8.03 -3.56
CA GLY A 111 6.83 7.75 -2.34
C GLY A 111 7.42 6.61 -1.52
N THR A 112 7.03 6.56 -0.26
CA THR A 112 7.42 5.52 0.69
C THR A 112 6.28 4.52 0.88
N GLN A 113 6.58 3.24 0.71
CA GLN A 113 5.64 2.15 0.91
C GLN A 113 5.08 2.16 2.34
N LEU A 114 3.74 2.08 2.45
CA LEU A 114 3.04 1.98 3.73
C LEU A 114 2.65 0.54 4.03
N LEU A 115 2.65 0.20 5.32
CA LEU A 115 2.02 -1.00 5.84
C LEU A 115 0.85 -0.57 6.73
N MET A 116 -0.36 -0.95 6.35
CA MET A 116 -1.57 -0.66 7.11
C MET A 116 -2.07 -1.90 7.84
N GLY A 117 -2.61 -1.72 9.05
CA GLY A 117 -3.36 -2.77 9.72
C GLY A 117 -4.64 -3.14 8.94
N ILE A 118 -5.17 -4.34 9.19
CA ILE A 118 -6.33 -4.90 8.46
C ILE A 118 -7.53 -3.94 8.47
N THR A 119 -7.89 -3.38 9.61
CA THR A 119 -9.02 -2.45 9.73
C THR A 119 -8.83 -1.21 8.87
N LYS A 120 -7.65 -0.58 8.95
CA LYS A 120 -7.35 0.62 8.16
C LYS A 120 -7.31 0.32 6.67
N ALA A 121 -6.73 -0.80 6.27
CA ALA A 121 -6.70 -1.24 4.88
C ALA A 121 -8.11 -1.49 4.32
N SER A 122 -8.98 -2.11 5.11
CA SER A 122 -10.37 -2.39 4.71
C SER A 122 -11.22 -1.12 4.56
N LEU A 123 -10.94 -0.06 5.33
CA LEU A 123 -11.63 1.22 5.28
C LEU A 123 -11.03 2.20 4.26
N ALA A 124 -9.78 1.99 3.84
CA ALA A 124 -9.06 2.83 2.89
C ALA A 124 -9.28 2.41 1.42
N THR A 125 -10.40 1.78 1.11
CA THR A 125 -10.78 1.39 -0.25
C THR A 125 -11.53 2.52 -0.96
N ASP A 126 -11.49 2.55 -2.30
CA ASP A 126 -12.20 3.54 -3.11
C ASP A 126 -13.71 3.25 -3.15
N SER A 127 -14.10 1.98 -2.99
CA SER A 127 -15.49 1.55 -2.85
C SER A 127 -16.00 1.76 -1.42
N PHE A 128 -16.92 2.71 -1.25
CA PHE A 128 -17.54 2.92 0.07
C PHE A 128 -18.47 1.76 0.47
N LEU A 129 -19.04 1.02 -0.48
CA LEU A 129 -19.82 -0.18 -0.20
C LEU A 129 -18.95 -1.29 0.37
N SER A 130 -17.75 -1.47 -0.15
CA SER A 130 -16.76 -2.39 0.41
C SER A 130 -16.37 -2.03 1.84
N ALA A 131 -16.07 -0.75 2.10
CA ALA A 131 -15.78 -0.25 3.43
C ALA A 131 -16.96 -0.43 4.40
N ALA A 132 -18.19 -0.16 3.97
CA ALA A 132 -19.40 -0.35 4.74
C ALA A 132 -19.68 -1.81 5.10
N SER A 133 -19.29 -2.76 4.24
CA SER A 133 -19.47 -4.19 4.49
C SER A 133 -18.56 -4.74 5.59
N PHE A 134 -17.44 -4.08 5.85
CA PHE A 134 -16.47 -4.51 6.86
C PHE A 134 -16.85 -4.02 8.26
N GLN A 135 -16.94 -2.71 8.46
CA GLN A 135 -17.28 -2.07 9.75
C GLN A 135 -17.83 -0.66 9.53
N GLU A 136 -18.42 -0.08 10.61
CA GLU A 136 -18.87 1.31 10.63
C GLU A 136 -19.85 1.66 9.50
N THR A 137 -20.72 0.73 9.14
CA THR A 137 -21.69 0.84 8.03
C THR A 137 -22.42 2.17 8.02
N THR A 138 -22.98 2.59 9.16
CA THR A 138 -23.73 3.84 9.28
C THR A 138 -22.87 5.05 8.97
N LYS A 139 -21.65 5.13 9.52
CA LYS A 139 -20.73 6.25 9.33
C LYS A 139 -20.31 6.38 7.88
N VAL A 140 -19.88 5.26 7.27
CA VAL A 140 -19.42 5.23 5.87
C VAL A 140 -20.52 5.60 4.91
N LEU A 141 -21.74 5.04 5.06
CA LEU A 141 -22.88 5.33 4.20
C LEU A 141 -23.38 6.78 4.37
N THR A 142 -23.41 7.29 5.61
CA THR A 142 -23.79 8.68 5.87
C THR A 142 -22.79 9.64 5.24
N GLU A 143 -21.51 9.40 5.36
CA GLU A 143 -20.46 10.23 4.75
C GLU A 143 -20.53 10.20 3.22
N ALA A 144 -20.74 9.03 2.62
CA ALA A 144 -20.91 8.88 1.19
C ALA A 144 -22.16 9.60 0.68
N ALA A 145 -23.29 9.52 1.40
CA ALA A 145 -24.53 10.21 1.07
C ALA A 145 -24.38 11.74 1.15
N ILE A 146 -23.75 12.24 2.21
CA ILE A 146 -23.51 13.70 2.37
C ILE A 146 -22.60 14.24 1.27
N LYS A 147 -21.57 13.49 0.87
CA LYS A 147 -20.60 13.87 -0.17
C LYS A 147 -21.11 13.59 -1.59
N GLY A 148 -22.24 12.91 -1.75
CA GLY A 148 -22.77 12.52 -3.06
C GLY A 148 -21.83 11.64 -3.87
N LYS A 149 -21.06 10.76 -3.21
CA LYS A 149 -20.09 9.90 -3.88
C LYS A 149 -20.75 8.84 -4.73
N ALA A 150 -20.21 8.63 -5.94
CA ALA A 150 -20.46 7.41 -6.71
C ALA A 150 -19.56 6.29 -6.21
N ASP A 151 -20.04 5.05 -6.18
CA ASP A 151 -19.24 3.89 -5.81
C ASP A 151 -18.51 3.35 -7.05
N HIS A 152 -17.19 3.20 -6.91
CA HIS A 152 -16.36 2.58 -7.94
C HIS A 152 -16.30 1.08 -7.64
N LEU A 153 -17.26 0.34 -8.17
CA LEU A 153 -17.24 -1.13 -8.13
C LEU A 153 -16.12 -1.63 -9.04
N VAL A 154 -15.14 -2.27 -8.44
CA VAL A 154 -14.02 -2.91 -9.14
C VAL A 154 -14.21 -4.41 -9.12
#